data_de14bd227f26b4eea04d7db7049a5b72
#
_entry.id   de14bd227f26b4eea04d7db7049a5b72
#
_cell.length_a   1.000
_cell.length_b   1.000
_cell.length_c   1.000
_cell.angle_alpha   90.00
_cell.angle_beta   90.00
_cell.angle_gamma   90.00
#
_symmetry.space_group_name_H-M   'P 1'
#
loop_
_entity.id
_entity.type
_entity.pdbx_description
1 polymer ?
#
loop_
_entity_poly.entity_id
_entity_poly.type
_entity_poly.pdbx_seq_one_letter_code
_entity_poly.pdbx_strand_id
1 'polypeptide(L)'
;MPAVTADTLTLPRIIDPRALGASERSVKSITMAPQGHEGEGFPVRRAFWGVPTADLDPFIHMDQMGEVDYAPYEPRGTDWHPHRGFETVTYIIDGTFLHQDSHGGGGTIANGATQWMTAGSGILHIETPPEALVVKGGLFHGLQLWVNLPARSKMIEPRYQNLEPNLVSLLATADAGSLVRLIAGEIDGHSGPGGTQTPITVAHATVQPGERMTLPWNPAYNALGYVLAGDGTAGPDAHPVSTGNLVVFNSGDSFTFTAGTSALELYLLGGQPIREPVAQYGPFVMNTREELQQAFDDFQAGRLGTVPADGLRPFRG
;
A
#
# COMPACT_ATOMS: atom_id res chain seq x y z
N MET A 1 13.02 4.28 -10.67
CA MET A 1 11.85 5.15 -11.05
C MET A 1 10.69 4.24 -11.37
N PRO A 2 9.44 4.61 -11.00
CA PRO A 2 8.29 3.74 -11.22
C PRO A 2 8.12 3.39 -12.71
N ALA A 3 7.71 2.14 -12.98
CA ALA A 3 7.52 1.65 -14.34
C ALA A 3 6.33 2.34 -15.07
N VAL A 4 5.32 2.77 -14.32
CA VAL A 4 4.16 3.49 -14.89
C VAL A 4 4.44 4.97 -14.93
N THR A 5 4.69 5.50 -16.12
CA THR A 5 4.93 6.92 -16.38
C THR A 5 3.98 7.45 -17.44
N ALA A 6 3.75 8.77 -17.47
CA ALA A 6 2.93 9.42 -18.48
C ALA A 6 3.37 10.88 -18.68
N ASP A 7 3.06 11.44 -19.84
CA ASP A 7 3.20 12.87 -20.08
C ASP A 7 2.11 13.64 -19.31
N THR A 8 2.51 14.28 -18.21
CA THR A 8 1.60 15.02 -17.34
C THR A 8 0.86 16.15 -18.05
N LEU A 9 1.35 16.66 -19.17
CA LEU A 9 0.68 17.70 -19.95
C LEU A 9 -0.60 17.23 -20.63
N THR A 10 -0.75 15.93 -20.85
CA THR A 10 -1.89 15.33 -21.55
C THR A 10 -2.96 14.73 -20.62
N LEU A 11 -2.67 14.66 -19.31
CA LEU A 11 -3.54 14.00 -18.34
C LEU A 11 -4.68 14.91 -17.83
N PRO A 12 -5.78 14.33 -17.34
CA PRO A 12 -6.78 15.04 -16.57
C PRO A 12 -6.14 15.76 -15.38
N ARG A 13 -6.65 16.97 -15.08
CA ARG A 13 -6.10 17.85 -14.05
C ARG A 13 -6.87 17.71 -12.74
N ILE A 14 -6.09 17.63 -11.66
CA ILE A 14 -6.60 17.83 -10.30
C ILE A 14 -6.65 19.34 -10.05
N ILE A 15 -7.78 19.85 -9.61
CA ILE A 15 -7.94 21.28 -9.27
C ILE A 15 -7.03 21.61 -8.09
N ASP A 16 -6.37 22.77 -8.15
CA ASP A 16 -5.63 23.28 -7.00
C ASP A 16 -6.59 23.65 -5.87
N PRO A 17 -6.61 22.91 -4.75
CA PRO A 17 -7.58 23.13 -3.68
C PRO A 17 -7.41 24.52 -3.01
N ARG A 18 -6.23 25.14 -3.11
CA ARG A 18 -5.97 26.49 -2.61
C ARG A 18 -6.81 27.53 -3.33
N ALA A 19 -7.09 27.33 -4.62
CA ALA A 19 -7.96 28.22 -5.40
C ALA A 19 -9.42 28.16 -4.92
N LEU A 20 -9.81 27.12 -4.20
CA LEU A 20 -11.14 26.92 -3.63
C LEU A 20 -11.21 27.31 -2.15
N GLY A 21 -10.12 27.83 -1.56
CA GLY A 21 -10.05 28.21 -0.15
C GLY A 21 -9.98 27.01 0.81
N ALA A 22 -9.46 25.87 0.33
CA ALA A 22 -9.29 24.67 1.13
C ALA A 22 -8.38 24.91 2.35
N SER A 23 -8.70 24.23 3.46
CA SER A 23 -7.91 24.25 4.69
C SER A 23 -6.77 23.23 4.58
N GLU A 24 -5.55 23.71 4.46
CA GLU A 24 -4.37 22.85 4.36
C GLU A 24 -4.07 22.16 5.71
N ARG A 25 -3.86 20.85 5.67
CA ARG A 25 -3.50 20.03 6.83
C ARG A 25 -2.07 20.33 7.25
N SER A 26 -1.87 20.69 8.50
CA SER A 26 -0.52 20.73 9.11
C SER A 26 0.00 19.30 9.35
N VAL A 27 1.31 19.17 9.44
CA VAL A 27 1.96 17.91 9.83
C VAL A 27 1.73 17.64 11.32
N LYS A 28 1.24 16.44 11.64
CA LYS A 28 1.08 15.97 13.03
C LYS A 28 2.35 15.29 13.54
N SER A 29 2.92 14.41 12.73
CA SER A 29 4.16 13.71 13.07
C SER A 29 4.89 13.24 11.80
N ILE A 30 6.21 13.07 11.94
CA ILE A 30 7.06 12.42 10.95
C ILE A 30 7.84 11.34 11.68
N THR A 31 7.79 10.11 11.16
CA THR A 31 8.53 8.96 11.69
C THR A 31 9.41 8.35 10.61
N MET A 32 10.56 7.81 11.00
CA MET A 32 11.45 7.08 10.09
C MET A 32 11.11 5.59 10.16
N ALA A 33 10.84 4.98 9.01
CA ALA A 33 10.61 3.54 8.90
C ALA A 33 11.90 2.76 9.18
N PRO A 34 11.96 1.92 10.23
CA PRO A 34 13.12 1.08 10.50
C PRO A 34 13.24 0.00 9.42
N GLN A 35 14.48 -0.40 9.15
CA GLN A 35 14.77 -1.56 8.31
C GLN A 35 14.54 -2.85 9.10
N GLY A 36 14.06 -3.88 8.42
CA GLY A 36 13.78 -5.20 8.96
C GLY A 36 13.83 -6.26 7.88
N HIS A 37 13.35 -7.45 8.20
CA HIS A 37 13.20 -8.57 7.26
C HIS A 37 11.83 -9.20 7.45
N GLU A 38 11.27 -9.71 6.35
CA GLU A 38 10.02 -10.47 6.32
C GLU A 38 10.15 -11.77 5.52
N GLY A 39 9.12 -12.62 5.61
CA GLY A 39 9.05 -13.90 4.90
C GLY A 39 10.31 -14.75 5.11
N GLU A 40 10.91 -15.21 4.02
CA GLU A 40 12.16 -15.99 4.02
C GLU A 40 13.43 -15.12 4.14
N GLY A 41 13.32 -13.90 4.67
CA GLY A 41 14.45 -13.02 4.95
C GLY A 41 14.66 -11.90 3.92
N PHE A 42 13.64 -11.53 3.15
CA PHE A 42 13.76 -10.37 2.27
C PHE A 42 13.70 -9.04 3.03
N PRO A 43 14.49 -8.03 2.62
CA PRO A 43 14.59 -6.77 3.34
C PRO A 43 13.35 -5.91 3.14
N VAL A 44 12.91 -5.27 4.22
CA VAL A 44 11.77 -4.33 4.22
C VAL A 44 12.07 -3.08 5.03
N ARG A 45 11.29 -2.01 4.80
CA ARG A 45 11.14 -0.85 5.68
C ARG A 45 9.72 -0.86 6.25
N ARG A 46 9.59 -0.86 7.59
CA ARG A 46 8.30 -0.92 8.30
C ARG A 46 7.72 0.48 8.48
N ALA A 47 6.92 0.92 7.51
CA ALA A 47 6.47 2.31 7.44
C ALA A 47 5.65 2.77 8.65
N PHE A 48 4.86 1.89 9.27
CA PHE A 48 3.95 2.24 10.37
C PHE A 48 4.53 2.02 11.77
N TRP A 49 5.81 1.67 11.85
CA TRP A 49 6.45 1.42 13.14
C TRP A 49 6.43 2.66 14.05
N GLY A 50 5.94 2.47 15.29
CA GLY A 50 5.91 3.53 16.29
C GLY A 50 4.82 4.60 16.11
N VAL A 51 3.93 4.45 15.12
CA VAL A 51 2.80 5.36 14.90
C VAL A 51 1.56 4.85 15.64
N PRO A 52 0.83 5.70 16.38
CA PRO A 52 -0.40 5.30 17.05
C PRO A 52 -1.43 4.74 16.06
N THR A 53 -2.05 3.60 16.39
CA THR A 53 -3.04 2.93 15.53
C THR A 53 -4.20 3.85 15.16
N ALA A 54 -4.63 4.74 16.05
CA ALA A 54 -5.69 5.72 15.78
C ALA A 54 -5.35 6.70 14.66
N ASP A 55 -4.07 6.95 14.41
CA ASP A 55 -3.58 7.84 13.35
C ASP A 55 -3.46 7.10 12.01
N LEU A 56 -3.37 5.78 12.05
CA LEU A 56 -3.27 4.89 10.88
C LEU A 56 -4.64 4.38 10.41
N ASP A 57 -5.64 4.28 11.32
CA ASP A 57 -6.95 3.69 11.05
C ASP A 57 -7.57 4.24 9.74
N PRO A 58 -7.92 3.41 8.75
CA PRO A 58 -8.12 1.95 8.82
C PRO A 58 -6.91 1.09 8.43
N PHE A 59 -5.71 1.64 8.30
CA PHE A 59 -4.53 0.88 7.93
C PHE A 59 -3.88 0.26 9.17
N ILE A 60 -3.27 -0.93 9.02
CA ILE A 60 -2.73 -1.69 10.15
C ILE A 60 -1.24 -1.91 10.02
N HIS A 61 -0.78 -2.21 8.83
CA HIS A 61 0.59 -2.57 8.54
C HIS A 61 0.98 -2.08 7.14
N MET A 62 2.22 -1.62 6.98
CA MET A 62 2.78 -1.34 5.66
C MET A 62 4.28 -1.58 5.67
N ASP A 63 4.73 -2.41 4.74
CA ASP A 63 6.13 -2.63 4.45
C ASP A 63 6.48 -2.19 3.03
N GLN A 64 7.56 -1.44 2.88
CA GLN A 64 8.22 -1.19 1.60
C GLN A 64 9.25 -2.29 1.38
N MET A 65 9.09 -3.06 0.32
CA MET A 65 9.99 -4.11 -0.16
C MET A 65 10.91 -3.51 -1.23
N GLY A 66 12.17 -3.27 -0.89
CA GLY A 66 13.12 -2.59 -1.80
C GLY A 66 13.04 -1.04 -1.64
N GLU A 67 13.47 -0.23 -2.58
CA GLU A 67 14.06 -0.53 -3.91
C GLU A 67 15.37 -1.32 -3.75
N VAL A 68 15.51 -2.44 -4.46
CA VAL A 68 16.69 -3.29 -4.40
C VAL A 68 16.99 -3.89 -5.78
N ASP A 69 18.24 -3.87 -6.19
CA ASP A 69 18.74 -4.62 -7.34
C ASP A 69 19.36 -5.93 -6.83
N TYR A 70 18.57 -6.99 -6.87
CA TYR A 70 18.97 -8.30 -6.35
C TYR A 70 20.05 -8.94 -7.22
N ALA A 71 21.06 -9.51 -6.59
CA ALA A 71 21.94 -10.44 -7.26
C ALA A 71 21.22 -11.79 -7.55
N PRO A 72 21.73 -12.60 -8.49
CA PRO A 72 21.22 -13.93 -8.72
C PRO A 72 21.11 -14.76 -7.43
N TYR A 73 19.98 -15.45 -7.25
CA TYR A 73 19.62 -16.29 -6.11
C TYR A 73 19.38 -15.58 -4.77
N GLU A 74 19.35 -14.25 -4.76
CA GLU A 74 18.97 -13.46 -3.57
C GLU A 74 17.45 -13.28 -3.38
N PRO A 75 16.61 -13.11 -4.45
CA PRO A 75 15.19 -12.88 -4.24
C PRO A 75 14.52 -13.96 -3.40
N ARG A 76 13.72 -13.55 -2.44
CA ARG A 76 12.94 -14.40 -1.55
C ARG A 76 11.49 -13.97 -1.53
N GLY A 77 10.61 -14.85 -1.08
CA GLY A 77 9.19 -14.58 -0.90
C GLY A 77 8.71 -15.10 0.45
N THR A 78 7.48 -15.60 0.45
CA THR A 78 6.88 -16.28 1.60
C THR A 78 6.60 -17.73 1.26
N ASP A 79 6.45 -18.58 2.28
CA ASP A 79 5.74 -19.85 2.14
C ASP A 79 4.21 -19.62 2.25
N TRP A 80 3.42 -20.69 2.08
CA TRP A 80 1.98 -20.65 2.30
C TRP A 80 1.66 -20.26 3.74
N HIS A 81 0.88 -19.21 3.89
CA HIS A 81 0.51 -18.67 5.19
C HIS A 81 -0.96 -18.18 5.20
N PRO A 82 -1.61 -18.15 6.39
CA PRO A 82 -3.00 -17.73 6.49
C PRO A 82 -3.14 -16.22 6.66
N HIS A 83 -4.35 -15.70 6.34
CA HIS A 83 -4.83 -14.40 6.79
C HIS A 83 -6.31 -14.45 7.13
N ARG A 84 -6.77 -13.59 8.07
CA ARG A 84 -8.19 -13.40 8.41
C ARG A 84 -8.46 -12.00 8.94
N GLY A 85 -9.61 -11.43 8.55
CA GLY A 85 -10.19 -10.25 9.16
C GLY A 85 -9.72 -8.90 8.61
N PHE A 86 -8.99 -8.89 7.49
CA PHE A 86 -8.48 -7.69 6.85
C PHE A 86 -8.24 -7.91 5.36
N GLU A 87 -7.71 -6.92 4.67
CA GLU A 87 -7.31 -6.99 3.26
C GLU A 87 -5.80 -6.77 3.13
N THR A 88 -5.14 -7.53 2.25
CA THR A 88 -3.76 -7.28 1.83
C THR A 88 -3.75 -6.62 0.47
N VAL A 89 -2.89 -5.62 0.30
CA VAL A 89 -2.70 -4.89 -0.95
C VAL A 89 -1.22 -4.92 -1.30
N THR A 90 -0.89 -5.69 -2.34
CA THR A 90 0.48 -5.78 -2.85
C THR A 90 0.58 -4.93 -4.11
N TYR A 91 1.31 -3.83 -4.04
CA TYR A 91 1.58 -2.94 -5.17
C TYR A 91 3.02 -3.10 -5.63
N ILE A 92 3.24 -3.56 -6.85
CA ILE A 92 4.57 -3.69 -7.43
C ILE A 92 4.88 -2.44 -8.25
N ILE A 93 5.84 -1.65 -7.80
CA ILE A 93 6.30 -0.45 -8.49
C ILE A 93 7.21 -0.84 -9.64
N ASP A 94 8.21 -1.68 -9.36
CA ASP A 94 9.13 -2.27 -10.33
C ASP A 94 9.39 -3.73 -9.99
N GLY A 95 9.49 -4.61 -10.99
CA GLY A 95 9.72 -6.03 -10.83
C GLY A 95 8.47 -6.87 -11.05
N THR A 96 8.50 -8.10 -10.53
CA THR A 96 7.41 -9.07 -10.72
C THR A 96 7.32 -9.98 -9.51
N PHE A 97 6.08 -10.26 -9.08
CA PHE A 97 5.79 -11.22 -8.02
C PHE A 97 4.70 -12.20 -8.49
N LEU A 98 4.77 -13.43 -8.02
CA LEU A 98 3.73 -14.44 -8.22
C LEU A 98 2.92 -14.57 -6.95
N HIS A 99 1.64 -14.81 -7.10
CA HIS A 99 0.74 -15.07 -6.02
C HIS A 99 -0.20 -16.23 -6.36
N GLN A 100 -0.60 -17.00 -5.34
CA GLN A 100 -1.64 -18.02 -5.42
C GLN A 100 -2.34 -18.15 -4.07
N ASP A 101 -3.64 -18.46 -4.10
CA ASP A 101 -4.43 -18.67 -2.89
C ASP A 101 -5.16 -20.03 -2.86
N SER A 102 -5.73 -20.37 -1.69
CA SER A 102 -6.43 -21.63 -1.44
C SER A 102 -7.85 -21.69 -2.01
N HIS A 103 -8.33 -20.62 -2.65
CA HIS A 103 -9.69 -20.53 -3.22
C HIS A 103 -9.67 -20.51 -4.77
N GLY A 104 -8.49 -20.75 -5.37
CA GLY A 104 -8.32 -20.78 -6.83
C GLY A 104 -7.99 -19.41 -7.43
N GLY A 105 -7.71 -18.41 -6.63
CA GLY A 105 -7.13 -17.14 -7.05
C GLY A 105 -5.61 -17.26 -7.25
N GLY A 106 -5.05 -16.31 -7.99
CA GLY A 106 -3.62 -16.24 -8.22
C GLY A 106 -3.28 -15.52 -9.50
N GLY A 107 -1.99 -15.32 -9.74
CA GLY A 107 -1.49 -14.68 -10.94
C GLY A 107 -0.13 -14.03 -10.75
N THR A 108 0.21 -13.21 -11.72
CA THR A 108 1.44 -12.43 -11.75
C THR A 108 1.12 -10.97 -11.45
N ILE A 109 1.83 -10.39 -10.49
CA ILE A 109 1.78 -8.96 -10.22
C ILE A 109 3.02 -8.36 -10.87
N ALA A 110 2.85 -7.66 -11.99
CA ALA A 110 3.94 -7.05 -12.75
C ALA A 110 4.10 -5.57 -12.40
N ASN A 111 5.05 -4.93 -13.08
CA ASN A 111 5.34 -3.49 -12.93
C ASN A 111 4.08 -2.63 -12.97
N GLY A 112 3.83 -1.86 -11.91
CA GLY A 112 2.70 -0.95 -11.78
C GLY A 112 1.37 -1.62 -11.46
N ALA A 113 1.30 -2.96 -11.38
CA ALA A 113 0.10 -3.69 -11.02
C ALA A 113 -0.12 -3.71 -9.51
N THR A 114 -1.38 -3.79 -9.12
CA THR A 114 -1.79 -3.97 -7.73
C THR A 114 -2.65 -5.21 -7.59
N GLN A 115 -2.35 -5.99 -6.56
CA GLN A 115 -3.17 -7.10 -6.15
C GLN A 115 -3.88 -6.76 -4.86
N TRP A 116 -5.19 -6.89 -4.87
CA TRP A 116 -6.04 -6.61 -3.70
C TRP A 116 -6.74 -7.89 -3.27
N MET A 117 -6.33 -8.44 -2.13
CA MET A 117 -6.91 -9.64 -1.57
C MET A 117 -7.70 -9.32 -0.30
N THR A 118 -9.01 -9.52 -0.31
CA THR A 118 -9.83 -9.54 0.90
C THR A 118 -9.70 -10.91 1.55
N ALA A 119 -9.00 -11.00 2.68
CA ALA A 119 -8.88 -12.27 3.42
C ALA A 119 -10.18 -12.67 4.11
N GLY A 120 -10.95 -11.68 4.59
CA GLY A 120 -12.29 -11.91 5.14
C GLY A 120 -12.35 -13.02 6.20
N SER A 121 -13.15 -14.04 5.95
CA SER A 121 -13.33 -15.19 6.86
C SER A 121 -12.12 -16.12 6.97
N GLY A 122 -11.14 -15.96 6.08
CA GLY A 122 -9.86 -16.67 6.13
C GLY A 122 -9.46 -17.28 4.81
N ILE A 123 -8.17 -17.23 4.52
CA ILE A 123 -7.55 -17.70 3.29
C ILE A 123 -6.12 -18.14 3.58
N LEU A 124 -5.60 -19.10 2.79
CA LEU A 124 -4.17 -19.38 2.70
C LEU A 124 -3.66 -18.78 1.39
N HIS A 125 -2.48 -18.17 1.42
CA HIS A 125 -1.84 -17.71 0.21
C HIS A 125 -0.32 -17.80 0.26
N ILE A 126 0.31 -17.63 -0.89
CA ILE A 126 1.74 -17.56 -1.09
C ILE A 126 2.05 -16.39 -2.01
N GLU A 127 3.13 -15.66 -1.70
CA GLU A 127 3.71 -14.61 -2.53
C GLU A 127 5.19 -14.90 -2.73
N THR A 128 5.63 -15.06 -3.98
CA THR A 128 7.00 -15.49 -4.27
C THR A 128 7.52 -14.86 -5.57
N PRO A 129 8.84 -14.55 -5.68
CA PRO A 129 9.41 -14.10 -6.93
C PRO A 129 9.34 -15.22 -7.98
N PRO A 130 9.13 -14.89 -9.27
CA PRO A 130 9.22 -15.90 -10.34
C PRO A 130 10.65 -16.44 -10.47
N GLU A 131 10.79 -17.68 -10.92
CA GLU A 131 12.08 -18.33 -11.15
C GLU A 131 13.07 -17.44 -11.94
N ALA A 132 12.58 -16.75 -12.97
CA ALA A 132 13.40 -15.86 -13.80
C ALA A 132 14.06 -14.74 -12.99
N LEU A 133 13.36 -14.16 -12.00
CA LEU A 133 13.90 -13.14 -11.12
C LEU A 133 14.89 -13.76 -10.12
N VAL A 134 14.60 -14.93 -9.59
CA VAL A 134 15.53 -15.63 -8.68
C VAL A 134 16.84 -15.98 -9.39
N VAL A 135 16.76 -16.55 -10.59
CA VAL A 135 17.96 -17.00 -11.33
C VAL A 135 18.80 -15.84 -11.84
N LYS A 136 18.17 -14.76 -12.29
CA LYS A 136 18.89 -13.65 -12.93
C LYS A 136 19.20 -12.48 -11.98
N GLY A 137 18.48 -12.38 -10.87
CA GLY A 137 18.42 -11.14 -10.10
C GLY A 137 17.66 -10.05 -10.84
N GLY A 138 17.81 -8.82 -10.39
CA GLY A 138 17.25 -7.62 -11.00
C GLY A 138 16.46 -6.75 -10.05
N LEU A 139 15.96 -5.65 -10.59
CA LEU A 139 15.27 -4.63 -9.82
C LEU A 139 13.93 -5.14 -9.26
N PHE A 140 13.72 -4.89 -7.97
CA PHE A 140 12.46 -5.14 -7.28
C PHE A 140 12.13 -3.99 -6.34
N HIS A 141 10.91 -3.49 -6.45
CA HIS A 141 10.36 -2.47 -5.56
C HIS A 141 8.86 -2.66 -5.44
N GLY A 142 8.36 -2.86 -4.24
CA GLY A 142 6.94 -3.06 -3.98
C GLY A 142 6.52 -2.58 -2.61
N LEU A 143 5.23 -2.62 -2.37
CA LEU A 143 4.59 -2.29 -1.11
C LEU A 143 3.62 -3.38 -0.72
N GLN A 144 3.63 -3.74 0.56
CA GLN A 144 2.62 -4.58 1.19
C GLN A 144 1.86 -3.76 2.21
N LEU A 145 0.58 -3.52 1.94
CA LEU A 145 -0.31 -2.74 2.81
C LEU A 145 -1.41 -3.64 3.37
N TRP A 146 -1.70 -3.52 4.66
CA TRP A 146 -2.85 -4.18 5.29
C TRP A 146 -3.92 -3.14 5.62
N VAL A 147 -5.13 -3.40 5.14
CA VAL A 147 -6.30 -2.55 5.36
C VAL A 147 -7.28 -3.30 6.26
N ASN A 148 -7.64 -2.70 7.39
CA ASN A 148 -8.57 -3.32 8.33
C ASN A 148 -9.99 -3.38 7.75
N LEU A 149 -10.72 -4.41 8.15
CA LEU A 149 -12.16 -4.52 7.91
C LEU A 149 -12.93 -4.15 9.18
N PRO A 150 -14.06 -3.43 9.08
CA PRO A 150 -14.95 -3.26 10.23
C PRO A 150 -15.52 -4.63 10.67
N ALA A 151 -15.89 -4.75 11.94
CA ALA A 151 -16.36 -6.01 12.54
C ALA A 151 -17.42 -6.73 11.69
N ARG A 152 -18.39 -5.97 11.15
CA ARG A 152 -19.44 -6.50 10.28
C ARG A 152 -18.93 -7.14 8.98
N SER A 153 -17.69 -6.84 8.57
CA SER A 153 -17.10 -7.30 7.31
C SER A 153 -15.91 -8.26 7.50
N LYS A 154 -15.49 -8.52 8.76
CA LYS A 154 -14.32 -9.38 8.99
C LYS A 154 -14.52 -10.83 8.57
N MET A 155 -15.75 -11.28 8.49
CA MET A 155 -16.10 -12.67 8.15
C MET A 155 -16.78 -12.81 6.78
N ILE A 156 -16.62 -11.82 5.89
CA ILE A 156 -17.10 -11.95 4.49
C ILE A 156 -16.26 -12.96 3.71
N GLU A 157 -16.81 -13.47 2.62
CA GLU A 157 -16.10 -14.40 1.73
C GLU A 157 -14.81 -13.78 1.20
N PRO A 158 -13.70 -14.53 1.17
CA PRO A 158 -12.48 -14.12 0.54
C PRO A 158 -12.69 -13.75 -0.94
N ARG A 159 -12.02 -12.70 -1.39
CA ARG A 159 -12.10 -12.28 -2.78
C ARG A 159 -10.81 -11.62 -3.25
N TYR A 160 -10.70 -11.47 -4.55
CA TYR A 160 -9.49 -11.07 -5.23
C TYR A 160 -9.74 -10.05 -6.32
N GLN A 161 -8.85 -9.06 -6.46
CA GLN A 161 -8.87 -8.10 -7.55
C GLN A 161 -7.44 -7.96 -8.08
N ASN A 162 -7.26 -8.18 -9.38
CA ASN A 162 -6.06 -7.82 -10.10
C ASN A 162 -6.28 -6.48 -10.78
N LEU A 163 -5.54 -5.46 -10.36
CA LEU A 163 -5.58 -4.12 -10.92
C LEU A 163 -4.36 -3.96 -11.82
N GLU A 164 -4.58 -4.17 -13.11
CA GLU A 164 -3.53 -4.02 -14.12
C GLU A 164 -3.10 -2.56 -14.25
N PRO A 165 -1.85 -2.25 -14.64
CA PRO A 165 -1.33 -0.89 -14.72
C PRO A 165 -2.15 0.05 -15.60
N ASN A 166 -2.75 -0.47 -16.67
CA ASN A 166 -3.58 0.28 -17.60
C ASN A 166 -4.98 0.62 -17.05
N LEU A 167 -5.38 0.05 -15.92
CA LEU A 167 -6.64 0.38 -15.24
C LEU A 167 -6.48 1.55 -14.26
N VAL A 168 -5.25 1.83 -13.82
CA VAL A 168 -4.97 2.89 -12.85
C VAL A 168 -5.28 4.25 -13.46
N SER A 169 -6.01 5.08 -12.72
CA SER A 169 -6.33 6.45 -13.16
C SER A 169 -5.10 7.34 -13.03
N LEU A 170 -4.61 7.84 -14.17
CA LEU A 170 -3.46 8.74 -14.21
C LEU A 170 -3.94 10.18 -14.27
N LEU A 171 -3.49 10.99 -13.31
CA LEU A 171 -3.88 12.38 -13.14
C LEU A 171 -2.63 13.25 -13.02
N ALA A 172 -2.75 14.53 -13.31
CA ALA A 172 -1.70 15.51 -13.06
C ALA A 172 -2.22 16.65 -12.17
N THR A 173 -1.34 17.26 -11.38
CA THR A 173 -1.64 18.52 -10.69
C THR A 173 -1.98 19.63 -11.67
N ALA A 174 -2.62 20.71 -11.20
CA ALA A 174 -3.07 21.82 -12.04
C ALA A 174 -1.94 22.43 -12.90
N ASP A 175 -0.72 22.47 -12.38
CA ASP A 175 0.50 22.97 -13.02
C ASP A 175 1.26 21.90 -13.83
N ALA A 176 0.79 20.65 -13.83
CA ALA A 176 1.46 19.47 -14.41
C ALA A 176 2.79 19.09 -13.74
N GLY A 177 3.15 19.67 -12.61
CA GLY A 177 4.39 19.39 -11.87
C GLY A 177 4.40 18.03 -11.17
N SER A 178 3.28 17.32 -11.11
CA SER A 178 3.20 16.01 -10.48
C SER A 178 2.31 15.03 -11.25
N LEU A 179 2.72 13.76 -11.25
CA LEU A 179 1.93 12.63 -11.74
C LEU A 179 1.32 11.90 -10.53
N VAL A 180 0.00 11.69 -10.54
CA VAL A 180 -0.73 10.94 -9.52
C VAL A 180 -1.35 9.69 -10.16
N ARG A 181 -0.98 8.53 -9.65
CA ARG A 181 -1.54 7.21 -10.01
C ARG A 181 -2.55 6.83 -8.95
N LEU A 182 -3.83 7.05 -9.23
CA LEU A 182 -4.92 6.75 -8.30
C LEU A 182 -5.31 5.28 -8.42
N ILE A 183 -4.94 4.49 -7.39
CA ILE A 183 -5.12 3.03 -7.35
C ILE A 183 -6.51 2.68 -6.83
N ALA A 184 -6.98 3.36 -5.77
CA ALA A 184 -8.30 3.13 -5.18
C ALA A 184 -8.86 4.42 -4.56
N GLY A 185 -10.18 4.47 -4.42
CA GLY A 185 -10.87 5.63 -3.84
C GLY A 185 -11.01 6.77 -4.84
N GLU A 186 -11.08 8.00 -4.32
CA GLU A 186 -11.40 9.19 -5.13
C GLU A 186 -10.47 10.36 -4.79
N ILE A 187 -10.06 11.12 -5.81
CA ILE A 187 -9.41 12.44 -5.70
C ILE A 187 -10.06 13.35 -6.75
N ASP A 188 -10.63 14.47 -6.31
CA ASP A 188 -11.21 15.52 -7.17
C ASP A 188 -12.20 14.98 -8.23
N GLY A 189 -13.11 14.09 -7.81
CA GLY A 189 -14.11 13.48 -8.69
C GLY A 189 -13.57 12.40 -9.64
N HIS A 190 -12.28 12.09 -9.58
CA HIS A 190 -11.68 10.97 -10.31
C HIS A 190 -11.58 9.75 -9.41
N SER A 191 -11.96 8.58 -9.94
CA SER A 191 -11.96 7.32 -9.19
C SER A 191 -10.84 6.39 -9.62
N GLY A 192 -10.21 5.71 -8.65
CA GLY A 192 -9.30 4.59 -8.90
C GLY A 192 -10.07 3.27 -9.12
N PRO A 193 -9.46 2.26 -9.77
CA PRO A 193 -10.11 1.00 -10.11
C PRO A 193 -10.36 0.07 -8.90
N GLY A 194 -9.62 0.24 -7.80
CA GLY A 194 -9.70 -0.64 -6.63
C GLY A 194 -11.02 -0.52 -5.88
N GLY A 195 -11.76 -1.63 -5.81
CA GLY A 195 -12.97 -1.73 -4.98
C GLY A 195 -12.61 -2.04 -3.53
N THR A 196 -13.02 -1.19 -2.59
CA THR A 196 -12.65 -1.30 -1.17
C THR A 196 -13.86 -1.60 -0.29
N GLN A 197 -13.67 -2.39 0.79
CA GLN A 197 -14.69 -2.62 1.80
C GLN A 197 -14.78 -1.47 2.81
N THR A 198 -13.66 -0.85 3.09
CA THR A 198 -13.55 0.36 3.90
C THR A 198 -13.32 1.55 2.98
N PRO A 199 -14.04 2.68 3.13
CA PRO A 199 -13.82 3.86 2.30
C PRO A 199 -12.40 4.39 2.51
N ILE A 200 -11.55 4.28 1.49
CA ILE A 200 -10.15 4.72 1.49
C ILE A 200 -9.76 5.33 0.15
N THR A 201 -8.66 6.08 0.15
CA THR A 201 -7.96 6.55 -1.05
C THR A 201 -6.51 6.08 -0.99
N VAL A 202 -6.05 5.47 -2.07
CA VAL A 202 -4.68 4.98 -2.23
C VAL A 202 -4.14 5.50 -3.55
N ALA A 203 -3.01 6.21 -3.49
CA ALA A 203 -2.36 6.74 -4.68
C ALA A 203 -0.83 6.69 -4.57
N HIS A 204 -0.16 6.60 -5.71
CA HIS A 204 1.28 6.77 -5.84
C HIS A 204 1.56 8.05 -6.65
N ALA A 205 2.30 8.98 -6.08
CA ALA A 205 2.60 10.25 -6.72
C ALA A 205 4.10 10.43 -6.96
N THR A 206 4.41 11.01 -8.14
CA THR A 206 5.75 11.52 -8.48
C THR A 206 5.66 13.04 -8.55
N VAL A 207 6.36 13.74 -7.67
CA VAL A 207 6.51 15.21 -7.71
C VAL A 207 7.83 15.53 -8.38
N GLN A 208 7.80 16.35 -9.46
CA GLN A 208 9.01 16.70 -10.19
C GLN A 208 9.96 17.55 -9.35
N PRO A 209 11.27 17.55 -9.63
CA PRO A 209 12.26 18.35 -8.88
C PRO A 209 11.84 19.82 -8.74
N GLY A 210 11.83 20.32 -7.52
CA GLY A 210 11.45 21.70 -7.18
C GLY A 210 9.95 22.00 -7.24
N GLU A 211 9.13 21.08 -7.73
CA GLU A 211 7.68 21.28 -7.86
C GLU A 211 6.94 21.04 -6.55
N ARG A 212 5.75 21.64 -6.44
CA ARG A 212 4.85 21.53 -5.30
C ARG A 212 3.56 20.83 -5.70
N MET A 213 3.28 19.73 -5.06
CA MET A 213 2.01 19.01 -5.17
C MET A 213 1.09 19.39 -4.01
N THR A 214 -0.08 19.94 -4.31
CA THR A 214 -1.18 20.12 -3.33
C THR A 214 -2.37 19.33 -3.81
N LEU A 215 -2.87 18.41 -2.99
CA LEU A 215 -4.00 17.55 -3.33
C LEU A 215 -5.21 17.84 -2.45
N PRO A 216 -6.43 17.92 -3.01
CA PRO A 216 -7.65 17.88 -2.22
C PRO A 216 -7.76 16.51 -1.55
N TRP A 217 -8.27 16.50 -0.32
CA TRP A 217 -8.40 15.28 0.45
C TRP A 217 -9.69 15.26 1.26
N ASN A 218 -10.36 14.12 1.30
CA ASN A 218 -11.59 13.99 2.06
C ASN A 218 -11.36 14.35 3.54
N PRO A 219 -12.06 15.37 4.09
CA PRO A 219 -11.84 15.85 5.47
C PRO A 219 -12.20 14.80 6.53
N ALA A 220 -13.04 13.81 6.21
CA ALA A 220 -13.40 12.71 7.10
C ALA A 220 -12.33 11.61 7.18
N TYR A 221 -11.32 11.62 6.29
CA TYR A 221 -10.27 10.62 6.23
C TYR A 221 -9.04 11.03 7.02
N ASN A 222 -8.33 10.08 7.59
CA ASN A 222 -6.93 10.26 7.93
C ASN A 222 -6.13 10.56 6.65
N ALA A 223 -4.98 11.19 6.80
CA ALA A 223 -4.09 11.46 5.66
C ALA A 223 -2.66 11.13 6.04
N LEU A 224 -2.05 10.26 5.24
CA LEU A 224 -0.69 9.77 5.41
C LEU A 224 0.05 9.93 4.08
N GLY A 225 1.32 10.30 4.15
CA GLY A 225 2.22 10.30 3.01
C GLY A 225 3.52 9.59 3.36
N TYR A 226 3.84 8.51 2.66
CA TYR A 226 5.09 7.79 2.83
C TYR A 226 6.06 8.10 1.71
N VAL A 227 7.26 8.52 2.06
CA VAL A 227 8.31 8.86 1.09
C VAL A 227 9.01 7.58 0.65
N LEU A 228 8.73 7.15 -0.58
CA LEU A 228 9.34 5.98 -1.21
C LEU A 228 10.77 6.25 -1.64
N ALA A 229 11.01 7.42 -2.23
CA ALA A 229 12.32 7.86 -2.71
C ALA A 229 12.39 9.40 -2.81
N GLY A 230 13.59 9.95 -2.72
CA GLY A 230 13.84 11.37 -2.80
C GLY A 230 13.80 12.09 -1.46
N ASP A 231 13.84 13.42 -1.53
CA ASP A 231 13.78 14.34 -0.40
C ASP A 231 12.93 15.56 -0.75
N GLY A 232 12.46 16.27 0.26
CA GLY A 232 11.63 17.45 0.08
C GLY A 232 11.05 17.98 1.37
N THR A 233 9.86 18.57 1.29
CA THR A 233 9.15 19.08 2.48
C THR A 233 7.67 18.71 2.45
N ALA A 234 7.04 18.67 3.64
CA ALA A 234 5.62 18.38 3.82
C ALA A 234 4.92 19.47 4.64
N GLY A 235 3.66 19.75 4.27
CA GLY A 235 2.76 20.67 4.95
C GLY A 235 3.10 22.15 4.78
N PRO A 236 2.27 23.06 5.37
CA PRO A 236 2.43 24.50 5.22
C PRO A 236 3.73 25.03 5.86
N ASP A 237 4.22 24.36 6.90
CA ASP A 237 5.43 24.75 7.62
C ASP A 237 6.71 24.16 6.99
N ALA A 238 6.60 23.53 5.83
CA ALA A 238 7.71 22.96 5.05
C ALA A 238 8.62 22.04 5.89
N HIS A 239 8.04 21.11 6.64
CA HIS A 239 8.79 20.13 7.42
C HIS A 239 9.63 19.23 6.50
N PRO A 240 10.96 19.08 6.74
CA PRO A 240 11.82 18.27 5.88
C PRO A 240 11.42 16.79 5.95
N VAL A 241 11.42 16.15 4.76
CA VAL A 241 11.14 14.72 4.60
C VAL A 241 12.15 14.08 3.65
N SER A 242 12.41 12.79 3.83
CA SER A 242 13.31 12.00 3.01
C SER A 242 12.84 10.55 2.91
N THR A 243 13.46 9.77 2.03
CA THR A 243 13.16 8.34 1.84
C THR A 243 13.00 7.60 3.16
N GLY A 244 11.88 6.90 3.32
CA GLY A 244 11.52 6.13 4.52
C GLY A 244 10.76 6.95 5.58
N ASN A 245 10.53 8.25 5.37
CA ASN A 245 9.66 9.00 6.28
C ASN A 245 8.19 8.70 6.02
N LEU A 246 7.44 8.45 7.09
CA LEU A 246 5.98 8.51 7.10
C LEU A 246 5.55 9.83 7.73
N VAL A 247 4.76 10.59 6.99
CA VAL A 247 4.12 11.83 7.43
C VAL A 247 2.67 11.54 7.78
N VAL A 248 2.27 11.88 8.99
CA VAL A 248 0.87 11.88 9.44
C VAL A 248 0.40 13.33 9.48
N PHE A 249 -0.76 13.61 8.87
CA PHE A 249 -1.34 14.93 8.85
C PHE A 249 -2.47 15.10 9.88
N ASN A 250 -2.66 16.33 10.34
CA ASN A 250 -3.83 16.76 11.11
C ASN A 250 -5.09 16.84 10.22
N SER A 251 -6.20 17.30 10.77
CA SER A 251 -7.44 17.55 10.02
C SER A 251 -7.29 18.71 9.03
N GLY A 252 -8.11 18.69 7.99
CA GLY A 252 -8.14 19.62 6.88
C GLY A 252 -8.71 18.93 5.65
N ASP A 253 -8.79 19.63 4.52
CA ASP A 253 -9.33 19.13 3.26
C ASP A 253 -8.32 19.17 2.09
N SER A 254 -7.06 19.46 2.40
CA SER A 254 -5.93 19.36 1.47
C SER A 254 -4.61 19.12 2.21
N PHE A 255 -3.60 18.61 1.51
CA PHE A 255 -2.24 18.54 2.02
C PHE A 255 -1.21 18.78 0.91
N THR A 256 0.02 19.08 1.31
CA THR A 256 1.08 19.48 0.38
C THR A 256 2.37 18.72 0.62
N PHE A 257 3.05 18.40 -0.48
CA PHE A 257 4.46 18.02 -0.53
C PHE A 257 5.18 18.86 -1.58
N THR A 258 6.44 19.21 -1.31
CA THR A 258 7.31 19.89 -2.26
C THR A 258 8.59 19.06 -2.45
N ALA A 259 8.94 18.73 -3.67
CA ALA A 259 10.17 18.01 -3.97
C ALA A 259 11.39 18.90 -3.80
N GLY A 260 12.51 18.31 -3.40
CA GLY A 260 13.81 18.95 -3.35
C GLY A 260 14.44 19.03 -4.74
N THR A 261 15.74 18.74 -4.82
CA THR A 261 16.50 18.79 -6.09
C THR A 261 16.32 17.55 -6.97
N SER A 262 15.74 16.50 -6.42
CA SER A 262 15.36 15.26 -7.12
C SER A 262 13.84 15.06 -7.08
N ALA A 263 13.33 14.16 -7.92
CA ALA A 263 11.93 13.78 -7.86
C ALA A 263 11.60 13.16 -6.50
N LEU A 264 10.41 13.48 -5.97
CA LEU A 264 9.89 12.93 -4.73
C LEU A 264 8.79 11.92 -5.04
N GLU A 265 9.04 10.66 -4.70
CA GLU A 265 8.08 9.57 -4.87
C GLU A 265 7.32 9.33 -3.56
N LEU A 266 6.00 9.34 -3.63
CA LEU A 266 5.13 9.30 -2.47
C LEU A 266 4.05 8.22 -2.59
N TYR A 267 3.85 7.43 -1.55
CA TYR A 267 2.66 6.61 -1.41
C TYR A 267 1.69 7.29 -0.46
N LEU A 268 0.52 7.65 -0.99
CA LEU A 268 -0.47 8.47 -0.32
C LEU A 268 -1.64 7.61 0.12
N LEU A 269 -1.99 7.70 1.39
CA LEU A 269 -3.02 6.88 2.02
C LEU A 269 -4.00 7.76 2.79
N GLY A 270 -5.27 7.50 2.63
CA GLY A 270 -6.31 8.06 3.47
C GLY A 270 -7.49 7.12 3.59
N GLY A 271 -8.18 7.18 4.72
CA GLY A 271 -9.34 6.36 4.92
C GLY A 271 -10.23 6.88 6.03
N GLN A 272 -11.50 6.52 5.94
CA GLN A 272 -12.45 6.77 7.01
C GLN A 272 -12.09 5.87 8.20
N PRO A 273 -11.73 6.43 9.37
CA PRO A 273 -11.40 5.63 10.54
C PRO A 273 -12.57 4.73 10.95
N ILE A 274 -12.29 3.44 11.17
CA ILE A 274 -13.26 2.44 11.61
C ILE A 274 -13.64 2.67 13.08
N ARG A 275 -12.65 3.06 13.92
CA ARG A 275 -12.81 3.34 15.36
C ARG A 275 -13.35 2.17 16.16
N GLU A 276 -13.06 0.96 15.73
CA GLU A 276 -13.36 -0.28 16.47
C GLU A 276 -12.10 -0.80 17.19
N PRO A 277 -12.24 -1.63 18.23
CA PRO A 277 -11.11 -2.31 18.83
C PRO A 277 -10.35 -3.15 17.81
N VAL A 278 -9.02 -3.15 17.88
CA VAL A 278 -8.15 -3.98 17.04
C VAL A 278 -7.40 -4.96 17.93
N ALA A 279 -7.62 -6.25 17.70
CA ALA A 279 -6.86 -7.35 18.26
C ALA A 279 -6.04 -7.98 17.12
N GLN A 280 -4.72 -7.80 17.16
CA GLN A 280 -3.81 -8.29 16.13
C GLN A 280 -2.75 -9.19 16.75
N TYR A 281 -2.54 -10.36 16.16
CA TYR A 281 -1.40 -11.22 16.47
C TYR A 281 -1.05 -12.09 15.26
N GLY A 282 0.22 -12.03 14.83
CA GLY A 282 0.68 -12.72 13.63
C GLY A 282 -0.16 -12.35 12.39
N PRO A 283 -0.69 -13.36 11.67
CA PRO A 283 -1.38 -13.15 10.40
C PRO A 283 -2.88 -12.84 10.53
N PHE A 284 -3.37 -12.57 11.74
CA PHE A 284 -4.80 -12.36 12.01
C PHE A 284 -5.07 -11.00 12.64
N VAL A 285 -6.15 -10.35 12.17
CA VAL A 285 -6.61 -9.06 12.67
C VAL A 285 -8.10 -9.11 12.94
N MET A 286 -8.45 -9.16 14.21
CA MET A 286 -9.83 -9.30 14.69
C MET A 286 -10.19 -8.12 15.61
N ASN A 287 -11.35 -8.17 16.27
CA ASN A 287 -11.76 -7.13 17.22
C ASN A 287 -11.50 -7.53 18.68
N THR A 288 -11.47 -8.85 18.99
CA THR A 288 -11.24 -9.36 20.35
C THR A 288 -10.17 -10.45 20.40
N ARG A 289 -9.68 -10.75 21.60
CA ARG A 289 -8.73 -11.85 21.82
C ARG A 289 -9.35 -13.23 21.58
N GLU A 290 -10.61 -13.37 21.90
CA GLU A 290 -11.41 -14.59 21.70
C GLU A 290 -11.53 -14.89 20.20
N GLU A 291 -11.80 -13.86 19.38
CA GLU A 291 -11.84 -13.99 17.92
C GLU A 291 -10.46 -14.33 17.33
N LEU A 292 -9.37 -13.78 17.88
CA LEU A 292 -8.02 -14.19 17.50
C LEU A 292 -7.77 -15.66 17.82
N GLN A 293 -8.11 -16.12 19.03
CA GLN A 293 -7.95 -17.52 19.41
C GLN A 293 -8.74 -18.43 18.46
N GLN A 294 -9.98 -18.06 18.15
CA GLN A 294 -10.79 -18.78 17.19
C GLN A 294 -10.14 -18.83 15.79
N ALA A 295 -9.47 -17.75 15.35
CA ALA A 295 -8.76 -17.74 14.07
C ALA A 295 -7.60 -18.75 14.05
N PHE A 296 -6.83 -18.85 15.14
CA PHE A 296 -5.78 -19.87 15.28
C PHE A 296 -6.34 -21.29 15.33
N ASP A 297 -7.41 -21.52 16.08
CA ASP A 297 -8.06 -22.83 16.17
C ASP A 297 -8.62 -23.27 14.80
N ASP A 298 -9.19 -22.33 14.05
CA ASP A 298 -9.70 -22.57 12.70
C ASP A 298 -8.58 -22.89 11.72
N PHE A 299 -7.46 -22.18 11.80
CA PHE A 299 -6.28 -22.46 10.98
C PHE A 299 -5.70 -23.84 11.27
N GLN A 300 -5.49 -24.18 12.55
CA GLN A 300 -4.97 -25.49 12.96
C GLN A 300 -5.89 -26.65 12.57
N ALA A 301 -7.19 -26.41 12.51
CA ALA A 301 -8.19 -27.38 12.07
C ALA A 301 -8.38 -27.44 10.54
N GLY A 302 -7.58 -26.68 9.75
CA GLY A 302 -7.67 -26.65 8.29
C GLY A 302 -8.92 -25.95 7.74
N ARG A 303 -9.56 -25.08 8.52
CA ARG A 303 -10.80 -24.38 8.11
C ARG A 303 -10.57 -23.11 7.28
N LEU A 304 -9.32 -22.68 7.07
CA LEU A 304 -8.99 -21.51 6.25
C LEU A 304 -8.64 -21.85 4.80
N GLY A 305 -8.95 -23.08 4.38
CA GLY A 305 -8.65 -23.57 3.04
C GLY A 305 -7.56 -24.65 3.04
N THR A 306 -7.27 -25.15 1.87
CA THR A 306 -6.26 -26.18 1.64
C THR A 306 -5.30 -25.74 0.54
N VAL A 307 -4.02 -25.90 0.75
CA VAL A 307 -3.02 -25.63 -0.29
C VAL A 307 -3.30 -26.55 -1.49
N PRO A 308 -3.46 -26.02 -2.71
CA PRO A 308 -3.68 -26.82 -3.92
C PRO A 308 -2.58 -27.84 -4.15
N ALA A 309 -2.91 -29.01 -4.72
CA ALA A 309 -1.94 -30.06 -4.99
C ALA A 309 -0.82 -29.61 -5.95
N ASP A 310 -1.16 -28.71 -6.88
CA ASP A 310 -0.28 -28.02 -7.82
C ASP A 310 0.11 -26.61 -7.35
N GLY A 311 -0.01 -26.36 -6.04
CA GLY A 311 0.28 -25.06 -5.43
C GLY A 311 1.71 -24.60 -5.71
N LEU A 312 1.86 -23.27 -5.89
CA LEU A 312 3.15 -22.63 -6.05
C LEU A 312 4.10 -23.04 -4.92
N ARG A 313 5.37 -23.13 -5.26
CA ARG A 313 6.46 -23.36 -4.30
C ARG A 313 7.53 -22.30 -4.54
N PRO A 314 8.15 -21.77 -3.47
CA PRO A 314 9.29 -20.88 -3.64
C PRO A 314 10.39 -21.58 -4.43
N PHE A 315 10.88 -20.93 -5.49
CA PHE A 315 12.06 -21.43 -6.18
C PHE A 315 13.30 -21.04 -5.37
N ARG A 316 14.08 -22.01 -4.98
CA ARG A 316 15.25 -21.82 -4.09
C ARG A 316 16.61 -22.10 -4.77
N GLY A 317 16.60 -22.45 -6.06
CA GLY A 317 17.80 -22.80 -6.83
C GLY A 317 18.10 -24.28 -6.83
#